data_28cca62c5a1fa10b63cd617b5d4e7b26
#
_entry.id   28cca62c5a1fa10b63cd617b5d4e7b26
#
_cell.length_a   1.000
_cell.length_b   1.000
_cell.length_c   1.000
_cell.angle_alpha   90.00
_cell.angle_beta   90.00
_cell.angle_gamma   90.00
#
_symmetry.space_group_name_H-M   'P 1'
#
loop_
_entity.id
_entity.type
_entity.pdbx_description
1 polymer ?
#
loop_
_entity_poly.entity_id
_entity_poly.type
_entity_poly.pdbx_seq_one_letter_code
_entity_poly.pdbx_strand_id
1 'polypeptide(L)'
;MKFEIPTAEAKALVEEVGPLLDGPVAATIEEHRRDSKNKPSLEPDGSLAEHVRHLKRSVHRLGAEAGLYAPHVSRTLGGRGSSLRACMYLHEEVFLRGFGGQQWMLGWTDGPSPMVEVATERAIREFVGPLMRAEITTAFAQTEPEAGSDATSMSTVARRSGADWLLTGHKHIITNAPFAEILQVVARTDDGKFGVFLVPEDTPGFSRGPIQQTIMDDGQTGSLTFEDCRIPLDMMLGEPEEKFGVPMRWVNWTKARRAGMCVGLARHCLDRALDYSREREAFGRPIGSFEQVALQISEAYRRTWATRAACDRLLEEIDAADPWEKPNAGTRADFAAIKLMAEECLMEAADVAVQVFGGLGLLKSTGLEHIYRVARNLRIPGGTSEMQRREIARSLGLLRAG
;
A
#
# COMPACT_ATOMS: atom_id res chain seq x y z
N MET A 1 1.37 -11.00 25.25
CA MET A 1 2.60 -10.18 25.12
C MET A 1 2.20 -8.73 24.95
N LYS A 2 2.86 -7.79 25.63
CA LYS A 2 2.61 -6.36 25.42
C LYS A 2 3.39 -5.91 24.19
N PHE A 3 2.71 -5.23 23.28
CA PHE A 3 3.31 -4.60 22.11
C PHE A 3 3.55 -3.13 22.45
N GLU A 4 4.72 -2.82 23.02
CA GLU A 4 5.09 -1.45 23.37
C GLU A 4 5.40 -0.63 22.11
N ILE A 5 5.07 0.66 22.16
CA ILE A 5 5.41 1.64 21.12
C ILE A 5 6.63 2.42 21.64
N PRO A 6 7.79 2.34 20.98
CA PRO A 6 9.06 2.77 21.59
C PRO A 6 9.30 4.29 21.51
N THR A 7 8.74 4.98 20.53
CA THR A 7 9.02 6.40 20.30
C THR A 7 7.87 7.33 20.70
N ALA A 8 8.20 8.55 21.16
CA ALA A 8 7.18 9.55 21.48
C ALA A 8 6.37 9.96 20.24
N GLU A 9 7.01 10.06 19.08
CA GLU A 9 6.36 10.38 17.81
C GLU A 9 5.31 9.31 17.44
N ALA A 10 5.68 8.03 17.49
CA ALA A 10 4.76 6.94 17.19
C ALA A 10 3.60 6.86 18.18
N LYS A 11 3.87 7.09 19.49
CA LYS A 11 2.83 7.17 20.52
C LYS A 11 1.82 8.26 20.22
N ALA A 12 2.28 9.47 19.89
CA ALA A 12 1.42 10.60 19.55
C ALA A 12 0.52 10.28 18.35
N LEU A 13 1.04 9.68 17.27
CA LEU A 13 0.24 9.30 16.11
C LEU A 13 -0.83 8.25 16.46
N VAL A 14 -0.48 7.25 17.28
CA VAL A 14 -1.41 6.20 17.71
C VAL A 14 -2.48 6.73 18.65
N GLU A 15 -2.12 7.61 19.59
CA GLU A 15 -3.08 8.26 20.49
C GLU A 15 -4.05 9.18 19.74
N GLU A 16 -3.60 9.84 18.68
CA GLU A 16 -4.42 10.71 17.85
C GLU A 16 -5.36 9.91 16.92
N VAL A 17 -4.90 8.82 16.34
CA VAL A 17 -5.70 8.03 15.38
C VAL A 17 -6.80 7.22 16.04
N GLY A 18 -6.60 6.75 17.27
CA GLY A 18 -7.58 5.92 17.98
C GLY A 18 -8.98 6.52 18.03
N PRO A 19 -9.17 7.74 18.59
CA PRO A 19 -10.48 8.38 18.62
C PRO A 19 -11.10 8.64 17.25
N LEU A 20 -10.30 8.88 16.22
CA LEU A 20 -10.80 9.04 14.84
C LEU A 20 -11.35 7.72 14.30
N LEU A 21 -10.65 6.61 14.54
CA LEU A 21 -11.08 5.28 14.11
C LEU A 21 -12.35 4.82 14.82
N ASP A 22 -12.44 5.05 16.13
CA ASP A 22 -13.57 4.61 16.95
C ASP A 22 -14.77 5.57 16.89
N GLY A 23 -14.58 6.80 16.41
CA GLY A 23 -15.58 7.84 16.24
C GLY A 23 -15.98 8.07 14.78
N PRO A 24 -15.51 9.17 14.15
CA PRO A 24 -16.02 9.59 12.84
C PRO A 24 -15.80 8.58 11.73
N VAL A 25 -14.67 7.86 11.71
CA VAL A 25 -14.41 6.84 10.67
C VAL A 25 -15.37 5.67 10.82
N ALA A 26 -15.54 5.14 12.04
CA ALA A 26 -16.49 4.05 12.30
C ALA A 26 -17.92 4.48 11.99
N ALA A 27 -18.32 5.69 12.36
CA ALA A 27 -19.66 6.22 12.08
C ALA A 27 -19.95 6.31 10.57
N THR A 28 -18.99 6.85 9.80
CA THR A 28 -19.09 6.96 8.33
C THR A 28 -19.22 5.59 7.66
N ILE A 29 -18.44 4.60 8.10
CA ILE A 29 -18.51 3.23 7.58
C ILE A 29 -19.85 2.58 7.94
N GLU A 30 -20.35 2.75 9.16
CA GLU A 30 -21.60 2.15 9.60
C GLU A 30 -22.82 2.78 8.94
N GLU A 31 -22.82 4.10 8.75
CA GLU A 31 -23.85 4.80 7.96
C GLU A 31 -23.91 4.25 6.55
N HIS A 32 -22.77 4.16 5.88
CA HIS A 32 -22.68 3.58 4.54
C HIS A 32 -23.18 2.13 4.52
N ARG A 33 -22.84 1.30 5.50
CA ARG A 33 -23.28 -0.10 5.59
C ARG A 33 -24.80 -0.20 5.70
N ARG A 34 -25.44 0.70 6.44
CA ARG A 34 -26.92 0.76 6.54
C ARG A 34 -27.55 1.16 5.21
N ASP A 35 -27.04 2.21 4.57
CA ASP A 35 -27.62 2.81 3.36
C ASP A 35 -27.37 1.96 2.11
N SER A 36 -26.37 1.10 2.13
CA SER A 36 -25.98 0.24 1.01
C SER A 36 -26.20 -1.26 1.24
N LYS A 37 -26.93 -1.64 2.28
CA LYS A 37 -27.13 -3.05 2.73
C LYS A 37 -27.43 -4.06 1.62
N ASN A 38 -28.15 -3.62 0.58
CA ASN A 38 -28.57 -4.48 -0.54
C ASN A 38 -27.96 -4.04 -1.88
N LYS A 39 -27.01 -3.13 -1.87
CA LYS A 39 -26.35 -2.65 -3.09
C LYS A 39 -25.09 -3.48 -3.36
N PRO A 40 -24.82 -3.86 -4.61
CA PRO A 40 -23.57 -4.52 -4.96
C PRO A 40 -22.39 -3.56 -4.77
N SER A 41 -21.24 -4.08 -4.33
CA SER A 41 -20.02 -3.29 -4.20
C SER A 41 -19.32 -3.01 -5.54
N LEU A 42 -19.70 -3.74 -6.58
CA LEU A 42 -19.18 -3.58 -7.94
C LEU A 42 -20.34 -3.25 -8.90
N GLU A 43 -20.02 -2.43 -9.90
CA GLU A 43 -20.90 -2.16 -11.03
C GLU A 43 -20.94 -3.37 -12.00
N PRO A 44 -21.87 -3.42 -12.97
CA PRO A 44 -21.95 -4.53 -13.93
C PRO A 44 -20.69 -4.74 -14.78
N ASP A 45 -19.89 -3.70 -15.00
CA ASP A 45 -18.61 -3.77 -15.71
C ASP A 45 -17.45 -4.26 -14.83
N GLY A 46 -17.73 -4.54 -13.55
CA GLY A 46 -16.76 -4.99 -12.56
C GLY A 46 -15.98 -3.88 -11.86
N SER A 47 -16.26 -2.61 -12.17
CA SER A 47 -15.66 -1.47 -11.48
C SER A 47 -16.23 -1.29 -10.08
N LEU A 48 -15.47 -0.63 -9.19
CA LEU A 48 -15.92 -0.30 -7.84
C LEU A 48 -17.16 0.62 -7.90
N ALA A 49 -18.24 0.24 -7.26
CA ALA A 49 -19.51 0.96 -7.29
C ALA A 49 -19.37 2.39 -6.74
N GLU A 50 -20.16 3.32 -7.31
CA GLU A 50 -20.09 4.74 -6.96
C GLU A 50 -20.29 5.00 -5.47
N HIS A 51 -21.25 4.34 -4.82
CA HIS A 51 -21.47 4.51 -3.39
C HIS A 51 -20.27 4.07 -2.53
N VAL A 52 -19.49 3.06 -2.97
CA VAL A 52 -18.26 2.62 -2.27
C VAL A 52 -17.14 3.62 -2.52
N ARG A 53 -17.03 4.18 -3.75
CA ARG A 53 -16.08 5.26 -4.05
C ARG A 53 -16.37 6.52 -3.23
N HIS A 54 -17.65 6.83 -3.00
CA HIS A 54 -18.05 7.94 -2.13
C HIS A 54 -17.61 7.70 -0.69
N LEU A 55 -17.88 6.51 -0.13
CA LEU A 55 -17.37 6.13 1.19
C LEU A 55 -15.85 6.28 1.28
N LYS A 56 -15.13 5.74 0.30
CA LYS A 56 -13.67 5.83 0.24
C LYS A 56 -13.19 7.27 0.29
N ARG A 57 -13.75 8.17 -0.53
CA ARG A 57 -13.43 9.60 -0.53
C ARG A 57 -13.75 10.28 0.80
N SER A 58 -14.86 9.91 1.45
CA SER A 58 -15.21 10.46 2.76
C SER A 58 -14.20 10.07 3.83
N VAL A 59 -13.75 8.81 3.84
CA VAL A 59 -12.72 8.35 4.79
C VAL A 59 -11.34 8.95 4.47
N HIS A 60 -10.98 9.15 3.19
CA HIS A 60 -9.77 9.88 2.80
C HIS A 60 -9.76 11.30 3.39
N ARG A 61 -10.87 12.03 3.28
CA ARG A 61 -10.99 13.40 3.81
C ARG A 61 -10.81 13.45 5.31
N LEU A 62 -11.41 12.53 6.07
CA LEU A 62 -11.20 12.43 7.50
C LEU A 62 -9.71 12.25 7.85
N GLY A 63 -9.00 11.42 7.10
CA GLY A 63 -7.56 11.26 7.25
C GLY A 63 -6.76 12.52 6.90
N ALA A 64 -7.15 13.22 5.82
CA ALA A 64 -6.48 14.44 5.36
C ALA A 64 -6.71 15.61 6.35
N GLU A 65 -7.94 15.81 6.81
CA GLU A 65 -8.29 16.82 7.82
C GLU A 65 -7.55 16.62 9.14
N ALA A 66 -7.32 15.35 9.51
CA ALA A 66 -6.51 15.00 10.68
C ALA A 66 -4.99 15.06 10.40
N GLY A 67 -4.55 15.32 9.16
CA GLY A 67 -3.13 15.29 8.78
C GLY A 67 -2.48 13.88 8.85
N LEU A 68 -3.29 12.82 8.84
CA LEU A 68 -2.87 11.42 8.91
C LEU A 68 -2.91 10.71 7.55
N TYR A 69 -3.42 11.38 6.50
CA TYR A 69 -3.52 10.82 5.15
C TYR A 69 -2.14 10.57 4.53
N ALA A 70 -1.21 11.49 4.72
CA ALA A 70 0.18 11.38 4.24
C ALA A 70 1.18 11.94 5.26
N PRO A 71 1.28 11.39 6.48
CA PRO A 71 2.10 11.95 7.55
C PRO A 71 3.61 11.91 7.23
N HIS A 72 4.04 10.99 6.36
CA HIS A 72 5.42 10.83 5.89
C HIS A 72 5.90 11.94 4.94
N VAL A 73 4.99 12.69 4.33
CA VAL A 73 5.33 13.82 3.46
C VAL A 73 5.80 15.00 4.30
N SER A 74 6.71 15.80 3.78
CA SER A 74 7.29 16.95 4.46
C SER A 74 6.24 17.99 4.84
N ARG A 75 6.55 18.77 5.88
CA ARG A 75 5.68 19.85 6.37
C ARG A 75 5.49 20.96 5.33
N THR A 76 6.47 21.17 4.46
CA THR A 76 6.43 22.15 3.38
C THR A 76 5.37 21.84 2.34
N LEU A 77 5.05 20.55 2.17
CA LEU A 77 4.02 20.05 1.26
C LEU A 77 2.69 19.73 1.97
N GLY A 78 2.58 20.03 3.27
CA GLY A 78 1.34 19.82 4.04
C GLY A 78 1.26 18.49 4.78
N GLY A 79 2.35 17.68 4.79
CA GLY A 79 2.48 16.50 5.62
C GLY A 79 2.99 16.82 7.04
N ARG A 80 3.45 15.81 7.76
CA ARG A 80 4.04 15.95 9.10
C ARG A 80 5.55 15.76 9.14
N GLY A 81 6.13 15.21 8.09
CA GLY A 81 7.53 14.77 8.04
C GLY A 81 7.80 13.64 9.03
N SER A 82 6.81 12.79 9.25
CA SER A 82 6.92 11.69 10.20
C SER A 82 7.88 10.62 9.69
N SER A 83 8.66 10.04 10.61
CA SER A 83 9.56 8.94 10.33
C SER A 83 8.82 7.70 9.80
N LEU A 84 9.49 6.88 9.01
CA LEU A 84 8.92 5.60 8.53
C LEU A 84 8.58 4.67 9.70
N ARG A 85 9.42 4.71 10.75
CA ARG A 85 9.18 3.97 11.98
C ARG A 85 7.88 4.40 12.66
N ALA A 86 7.61 5.69 12.79
CA ALA A 86 6.36 6.20 13.37
C ALA A 86 5.14 5.85 12.49
N CYS A 87 5.29 5.95 11.16
CA CYS A 87 4.26 5.54 10.20
C CYS A 87 3.94 4.04 10.30
N MET A 88 4.91 3.18 10.60
CA MET A 88 4.66 1.76 10.84
C MET A 88 3.64 1.55 11.97
N TYR A 89 3.80 2.23 13.11
CA TYR A 89 2.89 2.11 14.25
C TYR A 89 1.50 2.69 13.98
N LEU A 90 1.43 3.78 13.25
CA LEU A 90 0.16 4.32 12.77
C LEU A 90 -0.59 3.30 11.89
N HIS A 91 0.11 2.69 10.93
CA HIS A 91 -0.48 1.65 10.08
C HIS A 91 -0.88 0.42 10.90
N GLU A 92 -0.04 -0.03 11.83
CA GLU A 92 -0.35 -1.15 12.72
C GLU A 92 -1.67 -0.90 13.47
N GLU A 93 -1.87 0.28 14.02
CA GLU A 93 -3.07 0.65 14.78
C GLU A 93 -4.33 0.68 13.91
N VAL A 94 -4.22 1.24 12.70
CA VAL A 94 -5.35 1.28 11.76
C VAL A 94 -5.75 -0.13 11.31
N PHE A 95 -4.77 -0.97 10.97
CA PHE A 95 -5.02 -2.32 10.46
C PHE A 95 -5.31 -3.35 11.55
N LEU A 96 -5.03 -3.06 12.81
CA LEU A 96 -5.47 -3.87 13.96
C LEU A 96 -6.99 -3.96 14.04
N ARG A 97 -7.72 -2.98 13.52
CA ARG A 97 -9.19 -2.99 13.40
C ARG A 97 -9.72 -3.80 12.20
N GLY A 98 -8.82 -4.47 11.45
CA GLY A 98 -9.17 -5.30 10.30
C GLY A 98 -9.01 -4.58 8.95
N PHE A 99 -9.80 -4.99 7.95
CA PHE A 99 -9.74 -4.45 6.58
C PHE A 99 -11.16 -4.11 6.09
N GLY A 100 -11.78 -3.12 6.72
CA GLY A 100 -13.20 -2.81 6.55
C GLY A 100 -13.51 -1.40 6.01
N GLY A 101 -12.52 -0.66 5.48
CA GLY A 101 -12.67 0.71 4.98
C GLY A 101 -11.87 1.75 5.77
N GLN A 102 -11.57 1.50 7.06
CA GLN A 102 -10.78 2.43 7.89
C GLN A 102 -9.37 2.70 7.35
N GLN A 103 -8.79 1.76 6.61
CA GLN A 103 -7.47 1.91 5.97
C GLN A 103 -7.42 3.03 4.94
N TRP A 104 -8.56 3.45 4.41
CA TRP A 104 -8.63 4.55 3.45
C TRP A 104 -8.31 5.91 4.07
N MET A 105 -8.34 6.06 5.40
CA MET A 105 -7.86 7.27 6.05
C MET A 105 -6.35 7.51 5.87
N LEU A 106 -5.60 6.47 5.54
CA LEU A 106 -4.20 6.55 5.15
C LEU A 106 -4.15 6.58 3.61
N GLY A 107 -3.48 7.51 2.98
CA GLY A 107 -3.36 7.59 1.52
C GLY A 107 -2.71 6.34 0.92
N TRP A 108 -3.44 5.22 0.95
CA TRP A 108 -2.91 3.87 0.71
C TRP A 108 -2.22 3.73 -0.66
N THR A 109 -2.93 3.39 -1.74
CA THR A 109 -2.36 3.21 -3.08
C THR A 109 -2.63 4.40 -3.98
N ASP A 110 -3.54 5.24 -3.59
CA ASP A 110 -4.14 6.33 -4.35
C ASP A 110 -3.92 7.71 -3.73
N GLY A 111 -3.15 7.77 -2.64
CA GLY A 111 -2.73 9.00 -1.98
C GLY A 111 -1.28 9.41 -2.29
N PRO A 112 -0.78 10.47 -1.63
CA PRO A 112 0.59 10.94 -1.79
C PRO A 112 1.64 9.90 -1.40
N SER A 113 2.76 9.93 -2.09
CA SER A 113 3.94 9.12 -1.78
C SER A 113 5.19 10.03 -1.70
N PRO A 114 6.33 9.55 -1.19
CA PRO A 114 7.56 10.35 -1.14
C PRO A 114 8.08 10.86 -2.49
N MET A 115 7.49 10.42 -3.60
CA MET A 115 7.81 10.99 -4.91
C MET A 115 7.38 12.46 -5.05
N VAL A 116 6.37 12.91 -4.29
CA VAL A 116 5.91 14.31 -4.34
C VAL A 116 6.94 15.31 -3.80
N GLU A 117 7.93 14.86 -3.04
CA GLU A 117 9.01 15.69 -2.51
C GLU A 117 9.92 16.31 -3.60
N VAL A 118 9.89 15.76 -4.80
CA VAL A 118 10.66 16.25 -5.94
C VAL A 118 9.77 16.87 -7.02
N ALA A 119 8.55 17.26 -6.66
CA ALA A 119 7.61 17.91 -7.55
C ALA A 119 8.03 19.38 -7.83
N THR A 120 7.75 19.85 -9.02
CA THR A 120 7.92 21.27 -9.42
C THR A 120 6.88 22.15 -8.72
N GLU A 121 7.10 23.47 -8.70
CA GLU A 121 6.13 24.42 -8.13
C GLU A 121 4.74 24.32 -8.81
N ARG A 122 4.71 24.10 -10.11
CA ARG A 122 3.45 23.88 -10.84
C ARG A 122 2.77 22.60 -10.39
N ALA A 123 3.49 21.48 -10.35
CA ALA A 123 2.97 20.20 -9.92
C ALA A 123 2.48 20.25 -8.46
N ILE A 124 3.17 20.98 -7.57
CA ILE A 124 2.75 21.19 -6.20
C ILE A 124 1.39 21.92 -6.16
N ARG A 125 1.26 23.02 -6.89
CA ARG A 125 0.03 23.81 -6.89
C ARG A 125 -1.15 23.07 -7.52
N GLU A 126 -0.94 22.42 -8.66
CA GLU A 126 -2.01 21.85 -9.47
C GLU A 126 -2.42 20.44 -9.04
N PHE A 127 -1.49 19.64 -8.45
CA PHE A 127 -1.75 18.23 -8.14
C PHE A 127 -1.38 17.83 -6.71
N VAL A 128 -0.19 18.15 -6.23
CA VAL A 128 0.24 17.71 -4.89
C VAL A 128 -0.64 18.31 -3.80
N GLY A 129 -0.93 19.60 -3.86
CA GLY A 129 -1.83 20.27 -2.92
C GLY A 129 -3.23 19.63 -2.85
N PRO A 130 -3.96 19.51 -3.98
CA PRO A 130 -5.23 18.78 -4.01
C PRO A 130 -5.13 17.32 -3.55
N LEU A 131 -4.06 16.60 -3.91
CA LEU A 131 -3.83 15.23 -3.50
C LEU A 131 -3.63 15.12 -1.97
N MET A 132 -2.88 16.04 -1.36
CA MET A 132 -2.68 16.10 0.10
C MET A 132 -3.98 16.37 0.87
N ARG A 133 -4.94 17.09 0.26
CA ARG A 133 -6.28 17.33 0.84
C ARG A 133 -7.31 16.27 0.48
N ALA A 134 -6.89 15.16 -0.17
CA ALA A 134 -7.76 14.10 -0.66
C ALA A 134 -8.92 14.60 -1.56
N GLU A 135 -8.70 15.69 -2.30
CA GLU A 135 -9.62 16.22 -3.31
C GLU A 135 -9.55 15.40 -4.61
N ILE A 136 -8.36 14.91 -4.93
CA ILE A 136 -8.07 14.01 -6.06
C ILE A 136 -7.33 12.77 -5.58
N THR A 137 -7.29 11.75 -6.42
CA THR A 137 -6.54 10.51 -6.19
C THR A 137 -5.52 10.28 -7.30
N THR A 138 -4.54 9.40 -7.03
CA THR A 138 -3.50 9.06 -7.99
C THR A 138 -3.43 7.55 -8.25
N ALA A 139 -2.75 7.17 -9.34
CA ALA A 139 -2.34 5.81 -9.61
C ALA A 139 -0.86 5.78 -10.01
N PHE A 140 -0.09 4.85 -9.44
CA PHE A 140 1.30 4.61 -9.82
C PHE A 140 1.35 3.58 -10.96
N ALA A 141 1.71 4.02 -12.14
CA ALA A 141 1.66 3.24 -13.38
C ALA A 141 3.06 2.88 -13.88
N GLN A 142 3.57 1.71 -13.45
CA GLN A 142 4.89 1.19 -13.85
C GLN A 142 4.76 -0.08 -14.70
N THR A 143 3.99 -1.06 -14.24
CA THR A 143 3.91 -2.40 -14.83
C THR A 143 3.32 -2.38 -16.24
N GLU A 144 3.91 -3.18 -17.13
CA GLU A 144 3.46 -3.42 -18.50
C GLU A 144 3.20 -4.91 -18.72
N PRO A 145 2.49 -5.31 -19.80
CA PRO A 145 2.27 -6.74 -20.08
C PRO A 145 3.57 -7.55 -20.11
N GLU A 146 4.64 -7.01 -20.68
CA GLU A 146 5.93 -7.67 -20.84
C GLU A 146 6.98 -7.27 -19.78
N ALA A 147 6.68 -6.29 -18.92
CA ALA A 147 7.62 -5.73 -17.94
C ALA A 147 7.03 -5.62 -16.53
N GLY A 148 7.14 -6.69 -15.76
CA GLY A 148 6.76 -6.76 -14.36
C GLY A 148 7.97 -6.73 -13.42
N SER A 149 8.54 -7.90 -13.10
CA SER A 149 9.73 -8.01 -12.23
C SER A 149 10.98 -7.39 -12.84
N ASP A 150 11.12 -7.48 -14.18
CA ASP A 150 12.12 -6.71 -14.92
C ASP A 150 11.49 -5.39 -15.42
N ALA A 151 11.37 -4.43 -14.52
CA ALA A 151 10.82 -3.12 -14.85
C ALA A 151 11.73 -2.33 -15.81
N THR A 152 13.01 -2.71 -15.95
CA THR A 152 13.93 -2.04 -16.88
C THR A 152 13.64 -2.36 -18.35
N SER A 153 12.92 -3.42 -18.63
CA SER A 153 12.51 -3.83 -19.98
C SER A 153 11.24 -3.13 -20.49
N MET A 154 10.72 -2.10 -19.75
CA MET A 154 9.50 -1.39 -20.15
C MET A 154 9.61 -0.78 -21.56
N SER A 155 8.49 -0.79 -22.26
CA SER A 155 8.33 -0.27 -23.62
C SER A 155 7.76 1.15 -23.68
N THR A 156 7.07 1.62 -22.62
CA THR A 156 6.55 2.98 -22.55
C THR A 156 7.68 3.99 -22.63
N VAL A 157 7.57 4.94 -23.57
CA VAL A 157 8.60 5.95 -23.83
C VAL A 157 8.03 7.36 -23.72
N ALA A 158 8.86 8.28 -23.24
CA ALA A 158 8.62 9.70 -23.25
C ALA A 158 9.71 10.36 -24.12
N ARG A 159 9.32 10.93 -25.27
CA ARG A 159 10.22 11.61 -26.19
C ARG A 159 10.12 13.12 -26.03
N ARG A 160 11.25 13.81 -26.01
CA ARG A 160 11.27 15.26 -25.90
C ARG A 160 10.77 15.91 -27.20
N SER A 161 9.82 16.84 -27.11
CA SER A 161 9.25 17.56 -28.22
C SER A 161 9.05 19.04 -27.86
N GLY A 162 10.06 19.88 -28.08
CA GLY A 162 10.04 21.29 -27.71
C GLY A 162 9.93 21.49 -26.18
N ALA A 163 8.84 22.11 -25.75
CA ALA A 163 8.57 22.36 -24.31
C ALA A 163 7.78 21.24 -23.64
N ASP A 164 7.56 20.12 -24.33
CA ASP A 164 6.77 18.98 -23.85
C ASP A 164 7.53 17.67 -23.96
N TRP A 165 7.02 16.68 -23.23
CA TRP A 165 7.23 15.26 -23.47
C TRP A 165 6.07 14.70 -24.29
N LEU A 166 6.33 13.80 -25.22
CA LEU A 166 5.34 12.95 -25.87
C LEU A 166 5.42 11.55 -25.28
N LEU A 167 4.40 11.18 -24.51
CA LEU A 167 4.33 9.91 -23.82
C LEU A 167 3.51 8.91 -24.64
N THR A 168 4.11 7.77 -24.97
CA THR A 168 3.48 6.68 -25.74
C THR A 168 3.77 5.35 -25.09
N GLY A 169 2.74 4.52 -24.89
CA GLY A 169 2.89 3.19 -24.29
C GLY A 169 1.62 2.65 -23.67
N HIS A 170 1.78 1.51 -22.98
CA HIS A 170 0.67 0.80 -22.34
C HIS A 170 1.05 0.31 -20.97
N LYS A 171 0.18 0.56 -19.97
CA LYS A 171 0.35 0.08 -18.59
C LYS A 171 -0.74 -0.93 -18.22
N HIS A 172 -0.37 -1.91 -17.41
CA HIS A 172 -1.20 -3.08 -17.13
C HIS A 172 -1.22 -3.41 -15.63
N ILE A 173 -2.36 -3.87 -15.12
CA ILE A 173 -2.57 -4.22 -13.70
C ILE A 173 -2.24 -3.02 -12.79
N ILE A 174 -2.84 -1.87 -13.09
CA ILE A 174 -2.62 -0.64 -12.34
C ILE A 174 -3.77 -0.42 -11.36
N THR A 175 -3.44 -0.40 -10.08
CA THR A 175 -4.40 -0.10 -9.01
C THR A 175 -4.81 1.36 -9.08
N ASN A 176 -6.11 1.63 -8.89
CA ASN A 176 -6.77 2.91 -9.01
C ASN A 176 -6.78 3.51 -10.45
N ALA A 177 -6.31 2.77 -11.46
CA ALA A 177 -6.34 3.19 -12.86
C ALA A 177 -7.73 3.65 -13.34
N PRO A 178 -8.84 3.01 -12.93
CA PRO A 178 -10.17 3.43 -13.39
C PRO A 178 -10.62 4.80 -12.87
N PHE A 179 -10.05 5.29 -11.77
CA PHE A 179 -10.60 6.42 -11.01
C PHE A 179 -9.62 7.55 -10.72
N ALA A 180 -8.32 7.35 -10.91
CA ALA A 180 -7.29 8.34 -10.62
C ALA A 180 -7.45 9.57 -11.49
N GLU A 181 -7.53 10.75 -10.89
CA GLU A 181 -7.56 12.04 -11.59
C GLU A 181 -6.18 12.45 -12.09
N ILE A 182 -5.11 11.92 -11.47
CA ILE A 182 -3.72 12.14 -11.89
C ILE A 182 -2.95 10.82 -11.88
N LEU A 183 -2.21 10.52 -12.93
CA LEU A 183 -1.42 9.31 -13.06
C LEU A 183 0.06 9.63 -12.90
N GLN A 184 0.77 8.81 -12.15
CA GLN A 184 2.23 8.86 -11.99
C GLN A 184 2.84 7.76 -12.88
N VAL A 185 3.15 8.10 -14.11
CA VAL A 185 3.53 7.15 -15.15
C VAL A 185 5.05 7.05 -15.24
N VAL A 186 5.59 5.85 -15.01
CA VAL A 186 7.01 5.58 -15.23
C VAL A 186 7.24 5.28 -16.70
N ALA A 187 8.16 6.00 -17.34
CA ALA A 187 8.52 5.81 -18.74
C ALA A 187 10.03 5.95 -18.96
N ARG A 188 10.50 5.38 -20.06
CA ARG A 188 11.86 5.54 -20.53
C ARG A 188 11.95 6.82 -21.36
N THR A 189 12.98 7.63 -21.14
CA THR A 189 13.28 8.84 -21.93
C THR A 189 14.12 8.52 -23.18
N ASP A 190 14.24 9.47 -24.09
CA ASP A 190 15.02 9.32 -25.34
C ASP A 190 16.49 8.93 -25.10
N ASP A 191 17.08 9.38 -23.98
CA ASP A 191 18.44 9.08 -23.58
C ASP A 191 18.56 7.75 -22.77
N GLY A 192 17.46 6.97 -22.71
CA GLY A 192 17.45 5.65 -22.07
C GLY A 192 17.29 5.66 -20.54
N LYS A 193 17.11 6.84 -19.94
CA LYS A 193 16.85 6.97 -18.49
C LYS A 193 15.37 6.70 -18.18
N PHE A 194 15.02 6.77 -16.89
CA PHE A 194 13.66 6.56 -16.40
C PHE A 194 13.16 7.81 -15.68
N GLY A 195 11.95 8.27 -16.01
CA GLY A 195 11.27 9.39 -15.39
C GLY A 195 9.89 9.02 -14.89
N VAL A 196 9.32 9.85 -14.01
CA VAL A 196 7.92 9.77 -13.56
C VAL A 196 7.17 10.97 -14.08
N PHE A 197 6.19 10.75 -14.95
CA PHE A 197 5.41 11.78 -15.60
C PHE A 197 4.03 11.88 -14.95
N LEU A 198 3.62 13.09 -14.60
CA LEU A 198 2.28 13.39 -14.11
C LEU A 198 1.35 13.58 -15.30
N VAL A 199 0.39 12.67 -15.44
CA VAL A 199 -0.57 12.66 -16.55
C VAL A 199 -1.97 12.90 -15.99
N PRO A 200 -2.56 14.08 -16.18
CA PRO A 200 -3.96 14.34 -15.86
C PRO A 200 -4.90 13.43 -16.67
N GLU A 201 -6.05 13.10 -16.10
CA GLU A 201 -7.02 12.19 -16.73
C GLU A 201 -7.64 12.73 -18.03
N ASP A 202 -7.64 14.04 -18.20
CA ASP A 202 -8.15 14.75 -19.39
C ASP A 202 -7.08 14.99 -20.47
N THR A 203 -5.87 14.43 -20.31
CA THR A 203 -4.78 14.58 -21.28
C THR A 203 -5.18 13.93 -22.61
N PRO A 204 -5.15 14.69 -23.75
CA PRO A 204 -5.43 14.12 -25.05
C PRO A 204 -4.50 12.95 -25.39
N GLY A 205 -5.06 11.86 -25.94
CA GLY A 205 -4.32 10.63 -26.24
C GLY A 205 -4.25 9.64 -25.07
N PHE A 206 -4.71 10.03 -23.86
CA PHE A 206 -4.85 9.10 -22.74
C PHE A 206 -6.20 8.37 -22.79
N SER A 207 -6.19 7.07 -22.50
CA SER A 207 -7.41 6.27 -22.35
C SER A 207 -7.26 5.18 -21.28
N ARG A 208 -8.37 4.89 -20.63
CA ARG A 208 -8.49 3.77 -19.68
C ARG A 208 -8.98 2.52 -20.40
N GLY A 209 -8.34 1.38 -20.13
CA GLY A 209 -8.82 0.08 -20.59
C GLY A 209 -9.82 -0.53 -19.61
N PRO A 210 -10.26 -1.77 -19.90
CA PRO A 210 -11.25 -2.47 -19.07
C PRO A 210 -10.74 -2.76 -17.67
N ILE A 211 -11.69 -2.95 -16.75
CA ILE A 211 -11.42 -3.44 -15.39
C ILE A 211 -10.80 -4.83 -15.46
N GLN A 212 -9.75 -5.03 -14.68
CA GLN A 212 -9.07 -6.31 -14.53
C GLN A 212 -9.44 -6.92 -13.18
N GLN A 213 -10.25 -7.96 -13.23
CA GLN A 213 -10.66 -8.70 -12.03
C GLN A 213 -9.46 -9.34 -11.34
N THR A 214 -9.29 -9.10 -10.06
CA THR A 214 -8.20 -9.62 -9.25
C THR A 214 -8.71 -10.50 -8.12
N ILE A 215 -7.80 -11.18 -7.41
CA ILE A 215 -8.15 -11.93 -6.18
C ILE A 215 -8.77 -11.03 -5.08
N MET A 216 -8.61 -9.71 -5.20
CA MET A 216 -9.14 -8.75 -4.23
C MET A 216 -10.64 -8.50 -4.41
N ASP A 217 -11.20 -8.74 -5.60
CA ASP A 217 -12.58 -8.41 -5.96
C ASP A 217 -12.96 -6.95 -5.63
N ASP A 218 -12.02 -6.02 -5.85
CA ASP A 218 -12.16 -4.64 -5.41
C ASP A 218 -12.50 -3.65 -6.53
N GLY A 219 -12.53 -4.12 -7.79
CA GLY A 219 -12.92 -3.31 -8.95
C GLY A 219 -12.06 -2.06 -9.21
N GLN A 220 -10.82 -2.04 -8.69
CA GLN A 220 -9.95 -0.87 -8.73
C GLN A 220 -8.73 -1.05 -9.65
N THR A 221 -8.60 -2.18 -10.32
CA THR A 221 -7.44 -2.48 -11.17
C THR A 221 -7.82 -2.41 -12.64
N GLY A 222 -6.99 -1.74 -13.44
CA GLY A 222 -7.22 -1.57 -14.87
C GLY A 222 -5.93 -1.40 -15.66
N SER A 223 -6.07 -1.21 -16.96
CA SER A 223 -4.99 -0.86 -17.87
C SER A 223 -5.10 0.59 -18.36
N LEU A 224 -4.00 1.14 -18.85
CA LEU A 224 -3.88 2.52 -19.31
C LEU A 224 -3.15 2.54 -20.64
N THR A 225 -3.61 3.34 -21.58
CA THR A 225 -2.98 3.54 -22.88
C THR A 225 -2.67 5.03 -23.09
N PHE A 226 -1.50 5.29 -23.64
CA PHE A 226 -0.98 6.63 -23.93
C PHE A 226 -0.57 6.68 -25.41
N GLU A 227 -1.18 7.57 -26.19
CA GLU A 227 -0.94 7.76 -27.60
C GLU A 227 -0.49 9.22 -27.84
N ASP A 228 0.84 9.42 -27.85
CA ASP A 228 1.48 10.74 -28.00
C ASP A 228 0.92 11.80 -27.04
N CYS A 229 0.65 11.40 -25.79
CA CYS A 229 0.17 12.30 -24.75
C CYS A 229 1.19 13.41 -24.51
N ARG A 230 0.77 14.68 -24.67
CA ARG A 230 1.63 15.84 -24.41
C ARG A 230 1.66 16.17 -22.93
N ILE A 231 2.84 16.09 -22.34
CA ILE A 231 3.09 16.37 -20.93
C ILE A 231 4.10 17.51 -20.84
N PRO A 232 3.75 18.66 -20.25
CA PRO A 232 4.69 19.75 -20.05
C PRO A 232 5.95 19.31 -19.31
N LEU A 233 7.10 19.89 -19.59
CA LEU A 233 8.38 19.50 -18.99
C LEU A 233 8.36 19.59 -17.45
N ASP A 234 7.65 20.56 -16.91
CA ASP A 234 7.48 20.80 -15.48
C ASP A 234 6.41 19.89 -14.81
N MET A 235 5.84 18.95 -15.57
CA MET A 235 4.94 17.89 -15.08
C MET A 235 5.65 16.54 -14.95
N MET A 236 6.95 16.55 -14.76
CA MET A 236 7.75 15.39 -14.38
C MET A 236 8.19 15.52 -12.92
N LEU A 237 8.20 14.41 -12.18
CA LEU A 237 8.70 14.35 -10.79
C LEU A 237 10.21 14.12 -10.81
N GLY A 238 10.97 15.11 -10.35
CA GLY A 238 12.43 15.11 -10.37
C GLY A 238 13.00 15.09 -11.80
N GLU A 239 14.24 14.61 -11.90
CA GLU A 239 14.95 14.47 -13.17
C GLU A 239 15.03 13.00 -13.61
N PRO A 240 15.12 12.68 -14.91
CA PRO A 240 15.30 11.32 -15.38
C PRO A 240 16.62 10.73 -14.89
N GLU A 241 16.58 9.49 -14.39
CA GLU A 241 17.75 8.81 -13.84
C GLU A 241 18.04 7.47 -14.54
N GLU A 242 19.31 7.08 -14.64
CA GLU A 242 19.72 5.78 -15.20
C GLU A 242 19.20 4.59 -14.40
N LYS A 243 18.95 4.77 -13.10
CA LYS A 243 18.48 3.74 -12.18
C LYS A 243 17.23 4.29 -11.47
N PHE A 244 16.08 3.78 -11.75
CA PHE A 244 14.80 4.01 -11.07
C PHE A 244 14.85 4.84 -9.75
N GLY A 245 15.45 6.03 -9.75
CA GLY A 245 15.63 6.83 -8.53
C GLY A 245 14.29 7.25 -7.92
N VAL A 246 13.55 8.11 -8.63
CA VAL A 246 12.26 8.62 -8.16
C VAL A 246 11.22 7.49 -8.00
N PRO A 247 11.02 6.57 -8.97
CA PRO A 247 10.12 5.44 -8.80
C PRO A 247 10.41 4.58 -7.56
N MET A 248 11.69 4.43 -7.19
CA MET A 248 12.06 3.65 -6.00
C MET A 248 11.61 4.28 -4.69
N ARG A 249 11.37 5.59 -4.63
CA ARG A 249 10.75 6.23 -3.45
C ARG A 249 9.37 5.64 -3.16
N TRP A 250 8.55 5.49 -4.19
CA TRP A 250 7.24 4.84 -4.07
C TRP A 250 7.37 3.36 -3.66
N VAL A 251 8.27 2.63 -4.32
CA VAL A 251 8.47 1.19 -4.04
C VAL A 251 8.94 0.97 -2.60
N ASN A 252 9.91 1.74 -2.12
CA ASN A 252 10.44 1.63 -0.77
C ASN A 252 9.41 2.07 0.29
N TRP A 253 8.67 3.16 0.03
CA TRP A 253 7.55 3.55 0.87
C TRP A 253 6.52 2.43 0.99
N THR A 254 6.17 1.81 -0.13
CA THR A 254 5.24 0.68 -0.16
C THR A 254 5.74 -0.51 0.67
N LYS A 255 7.04 -0.78 0.69
CA LYS A 255 7.64 -1.82 1.54
C LYS A 255 7.59 -1.44 3.03
N ALA A 256 7.99 -0.22 3.37
CA ALA A 256 8.01 0.26 4.76
C ALA A 256 6.63 0.22 5.42
N ARG A 257 5.61 0.79 4.78
CA ARG A 257 4.25 0.82 5.33
C ARG A 257 3.62 -0.57 5.49
N ARG A 258 4.05 -1.57 4.70
CA ARG A 258 3.59 -2.97 4.85
C ARG A 258 4.00 -3.58 6.18
N ALA A 259 5.09 -3.12 6.79
CA ALA A 259 5.44 -3.55 8.14
C ALA A 259 4.26 -3.36 9.10
N GLY A 260 3.75 -2.15 9.22
CA GLY A 260 2.61 -1.85 10.09
C GLY A 260 1.32 -2.53 9.64
N MET A 261 0.99 -2.44 8.33
CA MET A 261 -0.20 -3.08 7.79
C MET A 261 -0.25 -4.58 8.09
N CYS A 262 0.80 -5.31 7.72
CA CYS A 262 0.82 -6.76 7.86
C CYS A 262 0.83 -7.19 9.31
N VAL A 263 1.59 -6.52 10.17
CA VAL A 263 1.61 -6.79 11.61
C VAL A 263 0.25 -6.48 12.23
N GLY A 264 -0.38 -5.36 11.89
CA GLY A 264 -1.72 -4.99 12.38
C GLY A 264 -2.79 -6.03 12.00
N LEU A 265 -2.84 -6.43 10.72
CA LEU A 265 -3.76 -7.47 10.26
C LEU A 265 -3.44 -8.86 10.83
N ALA A 266 -2.17 -9.21 11.00
CA ALA A 266 -1.77 -10.47 11.64
C ALA A 266 -2.28 -10.52 13.09
N ARG A 267 -2.10 -9.44 13.86
CA ARG A 267 -2.64 -9.32 15.21
C ARG A 267 -4.15 -9.42 15.22
N HIS A 268 -4.85 -8.70 14.32
CA HIS A 268 -6.30 -8.80 14.18
C HIS A 268 -6.77 -10.24 13.96
N CYS A 269 -6.12 -10.98 13.07
CA CYS A 269 -6.44 -12.38 12.80
C CYS A 269 -6.21 -13.26 14.03
N LEU A 270 -5.08 -13.08 14.71
CA LEU A 270 -4.70 -13.90 15.85
C LEU A 270 -5.55 -13.60 17.09
N ASP A 271 -5.89 -12.35 17.38
CA ASP A 271 -6.76 -11.96 18.48
C ASP A 271 -8.15 -12.60 18.29
N ARG A 272 -8.70 -12.54 17.08
CA ARG A 272 -9.97 -13.21 16.75
C ARG A 272 -9.89 -14.74 16.86
N ALA A 273 -8.80 -15.34 16.37
CA ALA A 273 -8.59 -16.79 16.50
C ALA A 273 -8.50 -17.21 17.95
N LEU A 274 -7.80 -16.42 18.79
CA LEU A 274 -7.66 -16.65 20.21
C LEU A 274 -9.00 -16.59 20.94
N ASP A 275 -9.80 -15.54 20.71
CA ASP A 275 -11.10 -15.39 21.34
C ASP A 275 -12.06 -16.50 20.90
N TYR A 276 -12.17 -16.76 19.60
CA TYR A 276 -12.98 -17.86 19.11
C TYR A 276 -12.56 -19.22 19.67
N SER A 277 -11.27 -19.48 19.83
CA SER A 277 -10.75 -20.73 20.37
C SER A 277 -11.11 -20.95 21.86
N ARG A 278 -11.35 -19.87 22.60
CA ARG A 278 -11.78 -19.89 24.01
C ARG A 278 -13.29 -20.12 24.16
N GLU A 279 -14.07 -19.63 23.21
CA GLU A 279 -15.54 -19.67 23.25
C GLU A 279 -16.11 -20.90 22.54
N ARG A 280 -15.51 -21.31 21.42
CA ARG A 280 -15.99 -22.44 20.64
C ARG A 280 -15.67 -23.76 21.31
N GLU A 281 -16.71 -24.56 21.57
CA GLU A 281 -16.57 -25.90 22.12
C GLU A 281 -16.67 -27.00 21.06
N ALA A 282 -15.86 -28.02 21.20
CA ALA A 282 -15.93 -29.30 20.51
C ALA A 282 -15.48 -30.42 21.45
N PHE A 283 -16.09 -31.59 21.36
CA PHE A 283 -15.81 -32.74 22.21
C PHE A 283 -15.89 -32.40 23.72
N GLY A 284 -16.85 -31.50 24.09
CA GLY A 284 -17.15 -31.13 25.47
C GLY A 284 -16.20 -30.15 26.15
N ARG A 285 -15.36 -29.44 25.38
CA ARG A 285 -14.43 -28.41 25.91
C ARG A 285 -14.08 -27.35 24.83
N PRO A 286 -13.59 -26.17 25.25
CA PRO A 286 -13.10 -25.15 24.31
C PRO A 286 -12.04 -25.69 23.37
N ILE A 287 -12.11 -25.32 22.08
CA ILE A 287 -11.16 -25.85 21.08
C ILE A 287 -9.72 -25.40 21.35
N GLY A 288 -9.51 -24.26 22.00
CA GLY A 288 -8.19 -23.78 22.42
C GLY A 288 -7.49 -24.64 23.47
N SER A 289 -8.24 -25.57 24.12
CA SER A 289 -7.68 -26.56 25.06
C SER A 289 -7.06 -27.78 24.37
N PHE A 290 -7.22 -27.91 23.06
CA PHE A 290 -6.54 -28.94 22.27
C PHE A 290 -5.16 -28.42 21.87
N GLU A 291 -4.13 -29.22 22.17
CA GLU A 291 -2.74 -28.83 21.99
C GLU A 291 -2.42 -28.39 20.55
N GLN A 292 -2.97 -29.08 19.54
CA GLN A 292 -2.76 -28.74 18.13
C GLN A 292 -3.28 -27.34 17.79
N VAL A 293 -4.42 -26.91 18.34
CA VAL A 293 -4.97 -25.56 18.15
C VAL A 293 -4.14 -24.53 18.89
N ALA A 294 -3.80 -24.81 20.15
CA ALA A 294 -3.00 -23.92 20.99
C ALA A 294 -1.60 -23.65 20.39
N LEU A 295 -0.94 -24.70 19.88
CA LEU A 295 0.40 -24.58 19.29
C LEU A 295 0.39 -23.77 17.98
N GLN A 296 -0.61 -23.94 17.11
CA GLN A 296 -0.73 -23.15 15.88
C GLN A 296 -0.87 -21.65 16.20
N ILE A 297 -1.76 -21.29 17.10
CA ILE A 297 -1.96 -19.89 17.51
C ILE A 297 -0.68 -19.35 18.16
N SER A 298 -0.04 -20.11 19.04
CA SER A 298 1.17 -19.70 19.75
C SER A 298 2.35 -19.44 18.81
N GLU A 299 2.54 -20.30 17.82
CA GLU A 299 3.63 -20.15 16.85
C GLU A 299 3.41 -18.92 15.95
N ALA A 300 2.21 -18.72 15.42
CA ALA A 300 1.88 -17.55 14.63
C ALA A 300 2.02 -16.24 15.45
N TYR A 301 1.65 -16.28 16.73
CA TYR A 301 1.82 -15.14 17.65
C TYR A 301 3.30 -14.82 17.88
N ARG A 302 4.13 -15.83 18.13
CA ARG A 302 5.58 -15.70 18.29
C ARG A 302 6.23 -15.06 17.05
N ARG A 303 5.85 -15.51 15.86
CA ARG A 303 6.36 -14.95 14.59
C ARG A 303 5.91 -13.52 14.38
N THR A 304 4.66 -13.19 14.69
CA THR A 304 4.14 -11.82 14.58
C THR A 304 4.93 -10.88 15.48
N TRP A 305 5.20 -11.29 16.72
CA TRP A 305 5.99 -10.51 17.66
C TRP A 305 7.43 -10.30 17.15
N ALA A 306 8.09 -11.37 16.69
CA ALA A 306 9.46 -11.30 16.16
C ALA A 306 9.53 -10.42 14.91
N THR A 307 8.57 -10.55 13.98
CA THR A 307 8.48 -9.72 12.76
C THR A 307 8.34 -8.25 13.10
N ARG A 308 7.45 -7.91 14.04
CA ARG A 308 7.25 -6.53 14.49
C ARG A 308 8.55 -5.92 15.03
N ALA A 309 9.24 -6.65 15.91
CA ALA A 309 10.51 -6.18 16.50
C ALA A 309 11.60 -6.00 15.45
N ALA A 310 11.71 -6.93 14.49
CA ALA A 310 12.66 -6.82 13.40
C ALA A 310 12.36 -5.64 12.46
N CYS A 311 11.09 -5.46 12.07
CA CYS A 311 10.67 -4.32 11.25
C CYS A 311 10.93 -2.98 11.95
N ASP A 312 10.62 -2.88 13.25
CA ASP A 312 10.88 -1.69 14.05
C ASP A 312 12.37 -1.31 14.03
N ARG A 313 13.25 -2.30 14.27
CA ARG A 313 14.70 -2.06 14.24
C ARG A 313 15.22 -1.66 12.87
N LEU A 314 14.77 -2.34 11.80
CA LEU A 314 15.20 -2.01 10.44
C LEU A 314 14.72 -0.62 10.02
N LEU A 315 13.50 -0.22 10.39
CA LEU A 315 12.99 1.12 10.08
C LEU A 315 13.73 2.22 10.86
N GLU A 316 14.17 1.95 12.09
CA GLU A 316 15.04 2.86 12.84
C GLU A 316 16.37 3.11 12.10
N GLU A 317 16.99 2.06 11.56
CA GLU A 317 18.24 2.17 10.79
C GLU A 317 18.03 2.88 9.44
N ILE A 318 16.90 2.61 8.77
CA ILE A 318 16.54 3.28 7.52
C ILE A 318 16.30 4.78 7.73
N ASP A 319 15.53 5.15 8.76
CA ASP A 319 15.26 6.56 9.09
C ASP A 319 16.54 7.32 9.43
N ALA A 320 17.50 6.68 10.12
CA ALA A 320 18.80 7.28 10.44
C ALA A 320 19.71 7.49 9.21
N ALA A 321 19.46 6.75 8.13
CA ALA A 321 20.27 6.79 6.90
C ALA A 321 19.70 7.71 5.79
N ASP A 322 18.68 8.51 6.04
CA ASP A 322 17.87 9.22 5.06
C ASP A 322 17.37 8.30 3.92
N PRO A 323 16.15 7.75 4.06
CA PRO A 323 15.63 6.72 3.16
C PRO A 323 15.42 7.19 1.71
N TRP A 324 15.44 8.51 1.47
CA TRP A 324 15.12 9.11 0.17
C TRP A 324 16.35 9.60 -0.60
N GLU A 325 17.51 9.70 0.05
CA GLU A 325 18.78 9.79 -0.65
C GLU A 325 19.10 8.44 -1.32
N LYS A 326 20.11 8.39 -2.17
CA LYS A 326 20.43 7.16 -2.95
C LYS A 326 20.68 5.98 -1.99
N PRO A 327 19.70 5.08 -1.78
CA PRO A 327 19.84 4.00 -0.82
C PRO A 327 21.01 3.09 -1.23
N ASN A 328 21.94 2.87 -0.29
CA ASN A 328 23.03 1.92 -0.49
C ASN A 328 22.52 0.47 -0.56
N ALA A 329 23.39 -0.49 -0.81
CA ALA A 329 22.98 -1.90 -0.92
C ALA A 329 22.37 -2.43 0.38
N GLY A 330 22.82 -2.01 1.56
CA GLY A 330 22.26 -2.36 2.86
C GLY A 330 20.82 -1.89 3.00
N THR A 331 20.58 -0.60 2.84
CA THR A 331 19.24 0.00 2.93
C THR A 331 18.22 -0.67 1.98
N ARG A 332 18.66 -1.04 0.76
CA ARG A 332 17.78 -1.78 -0.16
C ARG A 332 17.43 -3.17 0.35
N ALA A 333 18.40 -3.86 0.96
CA ALA A 333 18.18 -5.18 1.57
C ALA A 333 17.26 -5.08 2.80
N ASP A 334 17.38 -4.02 3.60
CA ASP A 334 16.52 -3.79 4.76
C ASP A 334 15.06 -3.59 4.36
N PHE A 335 14.78 -2.77 3.36
CA PHE A 335 13.44 -2.66 2.78
C PHE A 335 12.91 -3.98 2.20
N ALA A 336 13.79 -4.77 1.59
CA ALA A 336 13.41 -6.08 1.07
C ALA A 336 13.10 -7.07 2.19
N ALA A 337 13.88 -7.07 3.26
CA ALA A 337 13.67 -7.91 4.43
C ALA A 337 12.36 -7.56 5.16
N ILE A 338 12.09 -6.26 5.37
CA ILE A 338 10.82 -5.77 5.95
C ILE A 338 9.63 -6.32 5.19
N LYS A 339 9.60 -6.11 3.85
CA LYS A 339 8.50 -6.57 3.02
C LYS A 339 8.30 -8.07 3.13
N LEU A 340 9.39 -8.84 2.98
CA LEU A 340 9.34 -10.30 2.97
C LEU A 340 8.82 -10.86 4.30
N MET A 341 9.41 -10.43 5.43
CA MET A 341 9.02 -10.88 6.76
C MET A 341 7.57 -10.51 7.10
N ALA A 342 7.15 -9.28 6.80
CA ALA A 342 5.82 -8.80 7.13
C ALA A 342 4.72 -9.55 6.35
N GLU A 343 4.94 -9.78 5.05
CA GLU A 343 3.97 -10.49 4.19
C GLU A 343 3.89 -11.99 4.51
N GLU A 344 5.00 -12.63 4.83
CA GLU A 344 5.01 -14.04 5.27
C GLU A 344 4.32 -14.20 6.62
N CYS A 345 4.55 -13.28 7.55
CA CYS A 345 3.88 -13.25 8.85
C CYS A 345 2.35 -13.09 8.72
N LEU A 346 1.88 -12.15 7.91
CA LEU A 346 0.44 -11.98 7.69
C LEU A 346 -0.18 -13.20 7.03
N MET A 347 0.49 -13.80 6.04
CA MET A 347 -0.03 -14.99 5.37
C MET A 347 -0.25 -16.15 6.34
N GLU A 348 0.70 -16.38 7.25
CA GLU A 348 0.58 -17.42 8.28
C GLU A 348 -0.54 -17.10 9.29
N ALA A 349 -0.59 -15.87 9.79
CA ALA A 349 -1.61 -15.47 10.77
C ALA A 349 -3.04 -15.56 10.19
N ALA A 350 -3.22 -15.17 8.92
CA ALA A 350 -4.50 -15.26 8.23
C ALA A 350 -4.90 -16.73 7.98
N ASP A 351 -3.95 -17.59 7.59
CA ASP A 351 -4.18 -19.03 7.39
C ASP A 351 -4.60 -19.70 8.70
N VAL A 352 -3.87 -19.44 9.78
CA VAL A 352 -4.20 -19.98 11.13
C VAL A 352 -5.57 -19.50 11.59
N ALA A 353 -5.93 -18.23 11.37
CA ALA A 353 -7.24 -17.73 11.77
C ALA A 353 -8.37 -18.40 11.00
N VAL A 354 -8.25 -18.53 9.68
CA VAL A 354 -9.24 -19.25 8.84
C VAL A 354 -9.36 -20.71 9.31
N GLN A 355 -8.23 -21.38 9.57
CA GLN A 355 -8.19 -22.77 10.02
C GLN A 355 -8.88 -22.95 11.39
N VAL A 356 -8.60 -22.08 12.37
CA VAL A 356 -9.21 -22.13 13.70
C VAL A 356 -10.72 -21.90 13.67
N PHE A 357 -11.19 -21.01 12.80
CA PHE A 357 -12.62 -20.76 12.59
C PHE A 357 -13.33 -21.91 11.84
N GLY A 358 -12.57 -22.78 11.19
CA GLY A 358 -13.15 -23.89 10.39
C GLY A 358 -14.03 -23.38 9.26
N GLY A 359 -15.20 -24.00 9.06
CA GLY A 359 -16.13 -23.60 8.00
C GLY A 359 -16.58 -22.12 8.07
N LEU A 360 -16.66 -21.55 9.26
CA LEU A 360 -16.97 -20.11 9.42
C LEU A 360 -15.86 -19.22 8.86
N GLY A 361 -14.60 -19.62 8.95
CA GLY A 361 -13.47 -18.87 8.40
C GLY A 361 -13.51 -18.70 6.89
N LEU A 362 -14.25 -19.54 6.17
CA LEU A 362 -14.44 -19.46 4.73
C LEU A 362 -15.58 -18.52 4.31
N LEU A 363 -16.42 -18.06 5.26
CA LEU A 363 -17.54 -17.20 4.97
C LEU A 363 -17.13 -15.73 4.87
N LYS A 364 -17.62 -15.04 3.85
CA LYS A 364 -17.40 -13.58 3.65
C LYS A 364 -17.85 -12.75 4.86
N SER A 365 -18.85 -13.20 5.60
CA SER A 365 -19.39 -12.51 6.78
C SER A 365 -18.37 -12.37 7.93
N THR A 366 -17.34 -13.22 7.98
CA THR A 366 -16.27 -13.11 8.99
C THR A 366 -15.19 -12.13 8.59
N GLY A 367 -15.00 -11.87 7.29
CA GLY A 367 -13.91 -11.05 6.74
C GLY A 367 -12.53 -11.71 6.77
N LEU A 368 -12.38 -12.89 7.39
CA LEU A 368 -11.09 -13.58 7.48
C LEU A 368 -10.61 -14.07 6.12
N GLU A 369 -11.51 -14.60 5.30
CA GLU A 369 -11.20 -15.02 3.93
C GLU A 369 -10.71 -13.85 3.08
N HIS A 370 -11.24 -12.64 3.31
CA HIS A 370 -10.77 -11.44 2.63
C HIS A 370 -9.34 -11.08 3.04
N ILE A 371 -9.03 -11.12 4.33
CA ILE A 371 -7.66 -10.86 4.83
C ILE A 371 -6.68 -11.92 4.28
N TYR A 372 -7.11 -13.18 4.16
CA TYR A 372 -6.31 -14.24 3.51
C TYR A 372 -5.98 -13.89 2.04
N ARG A 373 -6.97 -13.40 1.27
CA ARG A 373 -6.76 -12.94 -0.11
C ARG A 373 -5.85 -11.71 -0.17
N VAL A 374 -6.00 -10.76 0.75
CA VAL A 374 -5.09 -9.61 0.92
C VAL A 374 -3.66 -10.09 1.15
N ALA A 375 -3.46 -11.00 2.11
CA ALA A 375 -2.14 -11.56 2.43
C ALA A 375 -1.48 -12.21 1.20
N ARG A 376 -2.25 -12.97 0.42
CA ARG A 376 -1.74 -13.60 -0.81
C ARG A 376 -1.40 -12.58 -1.89
N ASN A 377 -2.25 -11.56 -2.05
CA ASN A 377 -2.04 -10.48 -3.03
C ASN A 377 -0.75 -9.71 -2.76
N LEU A 378 -0.50 -9.31 -1.52
CA LEU A 378 0.62 -8.44 -1.14
C LEU A 378 1.99 -9.00 -1.55
N ARG A 379 2.15 -10.32 -1.66
CA ARG A 379 3.41 -10.96 -2.02
C ARG A 379 3.89 -10.69 -3.46
N ILE A 380 3.07 -10.01 -4.28
CA ILE A 380 3.35 -9.73 -5.69
C ILE A 380 3.70 -8.26 -5.95
N PRO A 381 2.86 -7.26 -5.63
CA PRO A 381 3.13 -5.85 -5.97
C PRO A 381 4.34 -5.28 -5.21
N GLY A 382 5.02 -4.32 -5.83
CA GLY A 382 6.22 -3.71 -5.26
C GLY A 382 7.45 -4.63 -5.25
N GLY A 383 7.50 -5.57 -6.20
CA GLY A 383 8.48 -6.63 -6.35
C GLY A 383 8.10 -7.90 -5.58
N THR A 384 8.08 -9.04 -6.26
CA THR A 384 7.67 -10.33 -5.68
C THR A 384 8.59 -10.78 -4.54
N SER A 385 8.14 -11.77 -3.76
CA SER A 385 8.97 -12.38 -2.69
C SER A 385 10.34 -12.84 -3.21
N GLU A 386 10.40 -13.35 -4.45
CA GLU A 386 11.63 -13.79 -5.13
C GLU A 386 12.55 -12.59 -5.40
N MET A 387 11.98 -11.44 -5.83
CA MET A 387 12.75 -10.22 -6.05
C MET A 387 13.30 -9.66 -4.74
N GLN A 388 12.56 -9.76 -3.62
CA GLN A 388 13.09 -9.36 -2.32
C GLN A 388 14.24 -10.28 -1.88
N ARG A 389 14.12 -11.61 -2.04
CA ARG A 389 15.22 -12.56 -1.75
C ARG A 389 16.44 -12.29 -2.63
N ARG A 390 16.22 -11.95 -3.91
CA ARG A 390 17.31 -11.57 -4.83
C ARG A 390 18.05 -10.33 -4.37
N GLU A 391 17.34 -9.31 -3.88
CA GLU A 391 17.96 -8.07 -3.38
C GLU A 391 18.80 -8.35 -2.11
N ILE A 392 18.30 -9.15 -1.18
CA ILE A 392 19.06 -9.60 0.00
C ILE A 392 20.29 -10.39 -0.43
N ALA A 393 20.16 -11.35 -1.34
CA ALA A 393 21.28 -12.15 -1.83
C ALA A 393 22.37 -11.30 -2.51
N ARG A 394 21.96 -10.23 -3.21
CA ARG A 394 22.91 -9.26 -3.79
C ARG A 394 23.67 -8.48 -2.73
N SER A 395 23.00 -8.05 -1.65
CA SER A 395 23.65 -7.33 -0.55
C SER A 395 24.67 -8.21 0.19
N LEU A 396 24.46 -9.52 0.20
CA LEU A 396 25.38 -10.53 0.75
C LEU A 396 26.52 -10.91 -0.22
N GLY A 397 26.58 -10.33 -1.42
CA GLY A 397 27.58 -10.66 -2.44
C GLY A 397 27.41 -12.02 -3.13
N LEU A 398 26.26 -12.71 -2.93
CA LEU A 398 25.98 -14.00 -3.53
C LEU A 398 25.58 -13.91 -5.02
N LEU A 399 25.02 -12.78 -5.42
CA LEU A 399 24.59 -12.49 -6.78
C LEU A 399 25.28 -11.22 -7.28
N ARG A 400 25.78 -11.24 -8.52
CA ARG A 400 26.35 -10.04 -9.16
C ARG A 400 25.25 -9.00 -9.41
N ALA A 401 25.61 -7.72 -9.30
CA ALA A 401 24.79 -6.65 -9.84
C ALA A 401 24.67 -6.87 -11.35
N GLY A 402 23.44 -7.10 -11.83
CA GLY A 402 23.17 -7.19 -13.26
C GLY A 402 23.05 -5.80 -13.88
#